data_c5ebd41383a54ae198d53959dc161c47
#
_entry.id   c5ebd41383a54ae198d53959dc161c47
#
_cell.length_a   1.000
_cell.length_b   1.000
_cell.length_c   1.000
_cell.angle_alpha   90.00
_cell.angle_beta   90.00
_cell.angle_gamma   90.00
#
_symmetry.space_group_name_H-M   'P 1'
#
loop_
_entity.id
_entity.type
_entity.pdbx_description
1 polymer ?
#
loop_
_entity_poly.entity_id
_entity_poly.type
_entity_poly.pdbx_seq_one_letter_code
_entity_poly.pdbx_strand_id
1 'polypeptide(L)'
;MDTQSYKTVSLNAATVKKEWVVIDATDLVLGRLASRVALVLRGKTKPGYTPHVDCGDNVIVVNAEKVRLLGKKMTDKVYTRYTGYPGGQRFTTPKEILAKRPAELIRRAVKGMLPKTRLGDKIYGNLYVYAGPEHPHQAQNPKPIKLNEI
;
A
#
# COMPACT_ATOMS: atom_id res chain seq x y z
N MET A 1 27.33 36.77 14.53
CA MET A 1 26.72 36.16 13.33
C MET A 1 26.11 34.84 13.77
N ASP A 2 24.78 34.80 13.84
CA ASP A 2 24.09 33.55 14.12
C ASP A 2 24.18 32.66 12.88
N THR A 3 25.10 31.71 12.90
CA THR A 3 25.15 30.66 11.93
C THR A 3 23.92 29.76 12.14
N GLN A 4 22.86 29.95 11.34
CA GLN A 4 21.75 29.02 11.27
C GLN A 4 22.29 27.69 10.79
N SER A 5 22.62 26.80 11.72
CA SER A 5 22.92 25.43 11.38
C SER A 5 21.62 24.73 11.02
N TYR A 6 21.42 24.43 9.75
CA TYR A 6 20.30 23.59 9.28
C TYR A 6 20.47 22.20 9.85
N LYS A 7 19.78 21.92 10.95
CA LYS A 7 19.82 20.61 11.59
C LYS A 7 18.88 19.66 10.84
N THR A 8 19.45 18.70 10.16
CA THR A 8 18.67 17.63 9.52
C THR A 8 17.98 16.77 10.57
N VAL A 9 16.66 16.67 10.50
CA VAL A 9 15.87 15.81 11.39
C VAL A 9 15.93 14.38 10.85
N SER A 10 16.52 13.47 11.63
CA SER A 10 16.52 12.03 11.38
C SER A 10 15.67 11.34 12.45
N LEU A 11 14.63 10.61 12.02
CA LEU A 11 13.76 9.87 12.92
C LEU A 11 14.34 8.49 13.24
N ASN A 12 14.20 8.06 14.47
CA ASN A 12 14.52 6.71 14.95
C ASN A 12 13.24 5.92 15.21
N ALA A 13 13.35 4.61 15.32
CA ALA A 13 12.20 3.74 15.59
C ALA A 13 11.41 4.14 16.87
N ALA A 14 12.07 4.74 17.86
CA ALA A 14 11.44 5.23 19.09
C ALA A 14 10.74 6.58 18.93
N THR A 15 11.17 7.42 17.99
CA THR A 15 10.62 8.78 17.79
C THR A 15 9.56 8.87 16.72
N VAL A 16 9.41 7.82 15.91
CA VAL A 16 8.39 7.73 14.85
C VAL A 16 6.99 7.65 15.45
N LYS A 17 6.12 8.57 15.06
CA LYS A 17 4.68 8.52 15.34
C LYS A 17 3.96 7.97 14.12
N LYS A 18 3.30 6.81 14.28
CA LYS A 18 2.48 6.19 13.24
C LYS A 18 1.02 6.52 13.49
N GLU A 19 0.35 6.97 12.44
CA GLU A 19 -1.09 7.19 12.42
C GLU A 19 -1.80 6.07 11.66
N TRP A 20 -3.11 5.98 11.87
CA TRP A 20 -3.96 5.08 11.12
C TRP A 20 -4.77 5.85 10.11
N VAL A 21 -4.76 5.38 8.87
CA VAL A 21 -5.37 6.04 7.73
C VAL A 21 -6.29 5.06 7.02
N VAL A 22 -7.51 5.51 6.68
CA VAL A 22 -8.44 4.73 5.86
C VAL A 22 -8.61 5.39 4.49
N ILE A 23 -8.56 4.57 3.44
CA ILE A 23 -8.72 4.98 2.04
C ILE A 23 -9.82 4.12 1.41
N ASP A 24 -10.80 4.74 0.79
CA ASP A 24 -11.82 4.05 0.00
C ASP A 24 -11.31 3.83 -1.43
N ALA A 25 -11.33 2.57 -1.87
CA ALA A 25 -10.90 2.16 -3.21
C ALA A 25 -12.00 2.25 -4.28
N THR A 26 -13.21 2.65 -3.91
CA THR A 26 -14.36 2.70 -4.83
C THR A 26 -14.03 3.55 -6.06
N ASP A 27 -14.20 2.98 -7.25
CA ASP A 27 -13.96 3.60 -8.56
C ASP A 27 -12.55 4.15 -8.80
N LEU A 28 -11.62 3.92 -7.90
CA LEU A 28 -10.24 4.35 -8.06
C LEU A 28 -9.45 3.43 -8.98
N VAL A 29 -8.57 4.02 -9.79
CA VAL A 29 -7.68 3.27 -10.67
C VAL A 29 -6.59 2.58 -9.83
N LEU A 30 -6.47 1.26 -9.95
CA LEU A 30 -5.55 0.42 -9.18
C LEU A 30 -4.12 0.98 -9.11
N GLY A 31 -3.54 1.39 -10.23
CA GLY A 31 -2.15 1.88 -10.28
C GLY A 31 -1.97 3.19 -9.51
N ARG A 32 -2.91 4.13 -9.66
CA ARG A 32 -2.88 5.42 -8.95
C ARG A 32 -3.11 5.22 -7.45
N LEU A 33 -4.07 4.38 -7.08
CA LEU A 33 -4.29 4.00 -5.69
C LEU A 33 -3.03 3.40 -5.07
N ALA A 34 -2.45 2.40 -5.71
CA ALA A 34 -1.27 1.68 -5.19
C ALA A 34 -0.05 2.58 -5.03
N SER A 35 0.19 3.54 -5.96
CA SER A 35 1.31 4.47 -5.85
C SER A 35 1.16 5.43 -4.66
N ARG A 36 -0.04 5.97 -4.43
CA ARG A 36 -0.31 6.84 -3.29
C ARG A 36 -0.24 6.09 -1.95
N VAL A 37 -0.86 4.91 -1.88
CA VAL A 37 -0.75 4.02 -0.71
C VAL A 37 0.72 3.70 -0.39
N ALA A 38 1.54 3.41 -1.40
CA ALA A 38 2.97 3.14 -1.20
C ALA A 38 3.75 4.36 -0.67
N LEU A 39 3.39 5.58 -1.08
CA LEU A 39 3.98 6.82 -0.55
C LEU A 39 3.68 7.00 0.94
N VAL A 40 2.41 6.79 1.35
CA VAL A 40 1.99 6.89 2.76
C VAL A 40 2.64 5.80 3.61
N LEU A 41 2.61 4.55 3.15
CA LEU A 41 3.25 3.42 3.83
C LEU A 41 4.75 3.64 4.05
N ARG A 42 5.43 4.26 3.09
CA ARG A 42 6.85 4.57 3.21
C ARG A 42 7.11 5.82 4.07
N GLY A 43 6.10 6.64 4.32
CA GLY A 43 6.21 7.88 5.09
C GLY A 43 6.80 9.06 4.32
N LYS A 44 6.80 9.01 2.98
CA LYS A 44 7.32 10.11 2.14
C LYS A 44 6.48 11.39 2.21
N THR A 45 5.29 11.32 2.78
CA THR A 45 4.41 12.46 3.04
C THR A 45 4.80 13.24 4.30
N LYS A 46 5.67 12.68 5.14
CA LYS A 46 6.09 13.28 6.41
C LYS A 46 7.41 14.05 6.26
N PRO A 47 7.55 15.22 6.90
CA PRO A 47 8.79 16.01 6.83
C PRO A 47 10.00 15.30 7.45
N GLY A 48 9.77 14.41 8.43
CA GLY A 48 10.81 13.63 9.09
C GLY A 48 11.15 12.30 8.40
N TYR A 49 10.86 12.17 7.11
CA TYR A 49 11.15 10.93 6.37
C TYR A 49 12.63 10.54 6.45
N THR A 50 12.88 9.32 6.93
CA THR A 50 14.22 8.73 7.03
C THR A 50 14.25 7.41 6.26
N PRO A 51 15.11 7.26 5.22
CA PRO A 51 15.04 6.12 4.29
C PRO A 51 15.24 4.74 4.91
N HIS A 52 16.02 4.63 5.99
CA HIS A 52 16.37 3.36 6.64
C HIS A 52 15.44 3.00 7.82
N VAL A 53 14.46 3.86 8.13
CA VAL A 53 13.49 3.65 9.22
C VAL A 53 12.08 3.52 8.65
N ASP A 54 11.24 2.72 9.31
CA ASP A 54 9.82 2.59 8.99
C ASP A 54 9.05 3.78 9.57
N CYS A 55 9.03 4.90 8.82
CA CYS A 55 8.39 6.17 9.20
C CYS A 55 6.93 6.28 8.74
N GLY A 56 6.43 5.31 7.98
CA GLY A 56 5.10 5.34 7.39
C GLY A 56 3.97 5.12 8.38
N ASP A 57 2.76 5.32 7.89
CA ASP A 57 1.52 5.12 8.62
C ASP A 57 0.93 3.73 8.34
N ASN A 58 -0.01 3.31 9.21
CA ASN A 58 -0.81 2.12 8.97
C ASN A 58 -1.94 2.49 8.00
N VAL A 59 -2.03 1.80 6.87
CA VAL A 59 -3.01 2.10 5.83
C VAL A 59 -4.05 1.00 5.75
N ILE A 60 -5.32 1.38 5.90
CA ILE A 60 -6.48 0.53 5.70
C ILE A 60 -7.09 0.90 4.34
N VAL A 61 -7.25 -0.07 3.47
CA VAL A 61 -7.96 0.11 2.20
C VAL A 61 -9.26 -0.69 2.25
N VAL A 62 -10.39 -0.01 2.05
CA VAL A 62 -11.72 -0.62 2.02
C VAL A 62 -12.28 -0.66 0.60
N ASN A 63 -13.35 -1.43 0.38
CA ASN A 63 -14.01 -1.60 -0.92
C ASN A 63 -13.07 -2.10 -2.04
N ALA A 64 -12.14 -3.01 -1.73
CA ALA A 64 -11.16 -3.49 -2.71
C ALA A 64 -11.80 -4.18 -3.93
N GLU A 65 -13.01 -4.68 -3.82
CA GLU A 65 -13.77 -5.28 -4.92
C GLU A 65 -14.18 -4.27 -6.01
N LYS A 66 -14.33 -2.97 -5.62
CA LYS A 66 -14.81 -1.90 -6.52
C LYS A 66 -13.67 -1.15 -7.22
N VAL A 67 -12.44 -1.65 -7.12
CA VAL A 67 -11.27 -1.02 -7.76
C VAL A 67 -11.36 -1.17 -9.27
N ARG A 68 -10.94 -0.11 -10.01
CA ARG A 68 -10.95 -0.09 -11.48
C ARG A 68 -9.59 -0.39 -12.08
N LEU A 69 -9.60 -1.18 -13.17
CA LEU A 69 -8.46 -1.32 -14.07
C LEU A 69 -8.77 -0.63 -15.39
N LEU A 70 -7.82 0.13 -15.93
CA LEU A 70 -7.99 0.84 -17.19
C LEU A 70 -7.69 -0.06 -18.39
N GLY A 71 -8.42 0.17 -19.48
CA GLY A 71 -8.26 -0.56 -20.74
C GLY A 71 -8.57 -2.06 -20.60
N LYS A 72 -7.92 -2.87 -21.42
CA LYS A 72 -8.12 -4.33 -21.44
C LYS A 72 -7.37 -5.11 -20.34
N LYS A 73 -6.83 -4.43 -19.33
CA LYS A 73 -6.02 -5.07 -18.27
C LYS A 73 -6.78 -6.10 -17.45
N MET A 74 -8.10 -6.02 -17.40
CA MET A 74 -8.93 -6.99 -16.68
C MET A 74 -8.78 -8.41 -17.22
N THR A 75 -8.61 -8.55 -18.54
CA THR A 75 -8.50 -9.83 -19.25
C THR A 75 -7.10 -10.14 -19.73
N ASP A 76 -6.38 -9.15 -20.25
CA ASP A 76 -5.11 -9.35 -20.95
C ASP A 76 -3.92 -9.40 -20.00
N LYS A 77 -4.04 -8.79 -18.82
CA LYS A 77 -2.96 -8.83 -17.82
C LYS A 77 -2.89 -10.20 -17.18
N VAL A 78 -1.70 -10.81 -17.19
CA VAL A 78 -1.44 -12.10 -16.59
C VAL A 78 -0.49 -11.96 -15.41
N TYR A 79 -0.87 -12.52 -14.27
CA TYR A 79 -0.01 -12.70 -13.10
C TYR A 79 0.55 -14.11 -13.10
N THR A 80 1.86 -14.23 -13.20
CA THR A 80 2.57 -15.50 -13.19
C THR A 80 2.99 -15.85 -11.75
N ARG A 81 2.79 -17.11 -11.37
CA ARG A 81 3.30 -17.69 -10.13
C ARG A 81 3.94 -19.03 -10.46
N TYR A 82 5.07 -19.30 -9.82
CA TYR A 82 5.76 -20.58 -9.94
C TYR A 82 5.78 -21.29 -8.59
N THR A 83 5.48 -22.60 -8.58
CA THR A 83 5.38 -23.39 -7.36
C THR A 83 6.72 -24.05 -6.96
N GLY A 84 7.74 -24.00 -7.82
CA GLY A 84 9.04 -24.64 -7.59
C GLY A 84 9.16 -26.06 -8.15
N TYR A 85 8.10 -26.64 -8.68
CA TYR A 85 8.08 -27.98 -9.26
C TYR A 85 8.04 -27.95 -10.79
N PRO A 86 8.53 -29.00 -11.49
CA PRO A 86 8.35 -29.15 -12.94
C PRO A 86 6.88 -28.96 -13.33
N GLY A 87 6.62 -28.11 -14.36
CA GLY A 87 5.24 -27.77 -14.77
C GLY A 87 4.46 -26.90 -13.78
N GLY A 88 5.10 -26.38 -12.73
CA GLY A 88 4.45 -25.61 -11.66
C GLY A 88 4.15 -24.16 -11.97
N GLN A 89 4.30 -23.71 -13.22
CA GLN A 89 3.95 -22.35 -13.63
C GLN A 89 2.42 -22.19 -13.68
N ARG A 90 1.92 -21.17 -12.99
CA ARG A 90 0.48 -20.84 -12.92
C ARG A 90 0.25 -19.42 -13.41
N PHE A 91 -0.82 -19.27 -14.18
CA PHE A 91 -1.26 -17.99 -14.72
C PHE A 91 -2.61 -17.62 -14.12
N THR A 92 -2.81 -16.36 -13.80
CA THR A 92 -4.07 -15.88 -13.22
C THR A 92 -4.36 -14.48 -13.78
N THR A 93 -5.58 -14.22 -14.20
CA THR A 93 -6.02 -12.91 -14.67
C THR A 93 -6.54 -12.05 -13.51
N PRO A 94 -6.53 -10.71 -13.60
CA PRO A 94 -7.14 -9.83 -12.61
C PRO A 94 -8.60 -10.15 -12.34
N LYS A 95 -9.36 -10.52 -13.38
CA LYS A 95 -10.77 -10.94 -13.27
C LYS A 95 -10.94 -12.12 -12.31
N GLU A 96 -10.09 -13.14 -12.43
CA GLU A 96 -10.12 -14.31 -11.54
C GLU A 96 -9.70 -13.96 -10.11
N ILE A 97 -8.73 -13.05 -9.95
CA ILE A 97 -8.28 -12.60 -8.63
C ILE A 97 -9.39 -11.82 -7.93
N LEU A 98 -10.05 -10.89 -8.62
CA LEU A 98 -11.16 -10.12 -8.07
C LEU A 98 -12.33 -11.01 -7.64
N ALA A 99 -12.64 -12.05 -8.41
CA ALA A 99 -13.70 -12.98 -8.08
C ALA A 99 -13.40 -13.84 -6.83
N LYS A 100 -12.13 -14.23 -6.64
CA LYS A 100 -11.73 -15.12 -5.55
C LYS A 100 -11.21 -14.38 -4.32
N ARG A 101 -10.36 -13.38 -4.50
CA ARG A 101 -9.63 -12.65 -3.43
C ARG A 101 -9.38 -11.20 -3.84
N PRO A 102 -10.37 -10.30 -3.80
CA PRO A 102 -10.22 -8.93 -4.29
C PRO A 102 -9.10 -8.14 -3.60
N ALA A 103 -8.90 -8.36 -2.30
CA ALA A 103 -7.81 -7.73 -1.54
C ALA A 103 -6.41 -8.04 -2.09
N GLU A 104 -6.22 -9.23 -2.69
CA GLU A 104 -4.93 -9.67 -3.22
C GLU A 104 -4.45 -8.81 -4.39
N LEU A 105 -5.37 -8.29 -5.20
CA LEU A 105 -5.04 -7.47 -6.35
C LEU A 105 -4.33 -6.16 -5.92
N ILE A 106 -4.88 -5.49 -4.91
CA ILE A 106 -4.30 -4.27 -4.34
C ILE A 106 -2.97 -4.60 -3.64
N ARG A 107 -2.94 -5.65 -2.83
CA ARG A 107 -1.73 -6.09 -2.14
C ARG A 107 -0.56 -6.34 -3.09
N ARG A 108 -0.77 -7.02 -4.20
CA ARG A 108 0.25 -7.27 -5.23
C ARG A 108 0.74 -5.98 -5.89
N ALA A 109 -0.18 -5.06 -6.19
CA ALA A 109 0.18 -3.78 -6.80
C ALA A 109 1.05 -2.93 -5.86
N VAL A 110 0.68 -2.81 -4.58
CA VAL A 110 1.44 -2.07 -3.57
C VAL A 110 2.79 -2.74 -3.29
N LYS A 111 2.83 -4.07 -3.12
CA LYS A 111 4.09 -4.80 -2.89
C LYS A 111 5.10 -4.58 -4.01
N GLY A 112 4.64 -4.50 -5.26
CA GLY A 112 5.49 -4.19 -6.42
C GLY A 112 6.07 -2.77 -6.41
N MET A 113 5.44 -1.83 -5.68
CA MET A 113 5.85 -0.42 -5.58
C MET A 113 6.68 -0.11 -4.33
N LEU A 114 6.71 -1.04 -3.37
CA LEU A 114 7.56 -0.93 -2.18
C LEU A 114 8.99 -1.44 -2.47
N PRO A 115 10.00 -1.01 -1.70
CA PRO A 115 11.36 -1.52 -1.81
C PRO A 115 11.42 -3.03 -1.59
N LYS A 116 12.22 -3.73 -2.37
CA LYS A 116 12.42 -5.19 -2.26
C LYS A 116 13.52 -5.53 -1.23
N THR A 117 13.35 -5.05 -0.01
CA THR A 117 14.29 -5.21 1.10
C THR A 117 13.54 -5.70 2.35
N ARG A 118 14.29 -6.16 3.38
CA ARG A 118 13.70 -6.51 4.68
C ARG A 118 12.84 -5.39 5.27
N LEU A 119 13.27 -4.13 5.11
CA LEU A 119 12.49 -2.95 5.53
C LEU A 119 11.19 -2.83 4.71
N GLY A 120 11.25 -3.08 3.41
CA GLY A 120 10.06 -3.07 2.55
C GLY A 120 9.02 -4.12 2.94
N ASP A 121 9.45 -5.32 3.34
CA ASP A 121 8.53 -6.36 3.85
C ASP A 121 7.91 -5.95 5.20
N LYS A 122 8.68 -5.30 6.08
CA LYS A 122 8.16 -4.74 7.34
C LYS A 122 7.12 -3.64 7.08
N ILE A 123 7.41 -2.71 6.18
CA ILE A 123 6.48 -1.64 5.75
C ILE A 123 5.20 -2.23 5.14
N TYR A 124 5.34 -3.27 4.33
CA TYR A 124 4.19 -3.96 3.73
C TYR A 124 3.25 -4.57 4.78
N GLY A 125 3.75 -4.97 5.93
CA GLY A 125 2.96 -5.44 7.08
C GLY A 125 2.01 -4.39 7.65
N ASN A 126 2.23 -3.09 7.38
CA ASN A 126 1.35 -2.00 7.81
C ASN A 126 0.17 -1.76 6.84
N LEU A 127 0.00 -2.59 5.81
CA LEU A 127 -1.08 -2.52 4.84
C LEU A 127 -2.19 -3.51 5.16
N TYR A 128 -3.36 -3.00 5.41
CA TYR A 128 -4.59 -3.76 5.67
C TYR A 128 -5.58 -3.53 4.52
N VAL A 129 -6.03 -4.59 3.85
CA VAL A 129 -6.94 -4.47 2.70
C VAL A 129 -8.15 -5.34 2.92
N TYR A 130 -9.33 -4.74 2.80
CA TYR A 130 -10.65 -5.36 2.98
C TYR A 130 -11.48 -5.28 1.70
N ALA A 131 -12.21 -6.34 1.40
CA ALA A 131 -13.05 -6.43 0.22
C ALA A 131 -14.25 -5.45 0.30
N GLY A 132 -14.93 -5.47 1.44
CA GLY A 132 -16.11 -4.63 1.72
C GLY A 132 -15.78 -3.30 2.41
N PRO A 133 -16.82 -2.58 2.86
CA PRO A 133 -16.69 -1.28 3.52
C PRO A 133 -16.26 -1.39 4.99
N GLU A 134 -16.42 -2.55 5.63
CA GLU A 134 -16.15 -2.73 7.05
C GLU A 134 -14.72 -3.16 7.32
N HIS A 135 -14.16 -2.67 8.43
CA HIS A 135 -12.85 -3.05 8.91
C HIS A 135 -12.84 -3.19 10.45
N PRO A 136 -12.04 -4.10 11.04
CA PRO A 136 -12.00 -4.34 12.48
C PRO A 136 -11.19 -3.32 13.28
N HIS A 137 -10.63 -2.27 12.64
CA HIS A 137 -9.71 -1.32 13.24
C HIS A 137 -10.39 -0.02 13.73
N GLN A 138 -11.65 -0.06 14.14
CA GLN A 138 -12.37 1.14 14.61
C GLN A 138 -11.74 1.71 15.89
N ALA A 139 -11.28 0.86 16.79
CA ALA A 139 -10.63 1.26 18.04
C ALA A 139 -9.35 2.12 17.83
N GLN A 140 -8.73 2.04 16.65
CA GLN A 140 -7.54 2.81 16.28
C GLN A 140 -7.86 4.24 15.78
N ASN A 141 -9.15 4.59 15.67
CA ASN A 141 -9.64 5.88 15.16
C ASN A 141 -8.95 6.29 13.84
N PRO A 142 -9.03 5.48 12.77
CA PRO A 142 -8.35 5.77 11.53
C PRO A 142 -8.91 7.03 10.86
N LYS A 143 -8.02 7.90 10.39
CA LYS A 143 -8.37 9.14 9.68
C LYS A 143 -8.72 8.82 8.23
N PRO A 144 -9.90 9.22 7.70
CA PRO A 144 -10.18 9.09 6.29
C PRO A 144 -9.34 10.09 5.48
N ILE A 145 -8.65 9.59 4.45
CA ILE A 145 -7.90 10.42 3.52
C ILE A 145 -8.36 10.13 2.10
N LYS A 146 -8.60 11.21 1.34
CA LYS A 146 -8.89 11.12 -0.09
C LYS A 146 -7.59 11.03 -0.89
N LEU A 147 -7.61 10.28 -1.98
CA LEU A 147 -6.43 10.06 -2.82
C LEU A 147 -5.80 11.36 -3.36
N ASN A 148 -6.61 12.39 -3.56
CA ASN A 148 -6.16 13.70 -4.08
C ASN A 148 -5.46 14.56 -3.01
N GLU A 149 -5.55 14.17 -1.73
CA GLU A 149 -4.94 14.90 -0.61
C GLU A 149 -3.54 14.37 -0.26
N ILE A 150 -3.11 13.29 -0.91
CA ILE A 150 -1.81 12.65 -0.83
C ILE A 150 -1.00 13.08 -2.06
#